data_d2c0a8e11633b9b4c151aa8bd4f03a50
#
_entry.id   d2c0a8e11633b9b4c151aa8bd4f03a50
#
_cell.length_a   1.000
_cell.length_b   1.000
_cell.length_c   1.000
_cell.angle_alpha   90.00
_cell.angle_beta   90.00
_cell.angle_gamma   90.00
#
_symmetry.space_group_name_H-M   'P 1'
#
loop_
_entity.id
_entity.type
_entity.pdbx_description
1 polymer ?
#
loop_
_entity_poly.entity_id
_entity_poly.type
_entity_poly.pdbx_seq_one_letter_code
_entity_poly.pdbx_strand_id
1 'polypeptide(L)'
;MFGDPVSNPKEWDVVKIGDIATEVKYGTSLPAVEGGKYPYLRMNNMTNDGHLDLSNLKYIDVPDDEIEKCIVRKGDVLFNRTNSVELVGKTCVFDLDEEMIIAGYIIRVRLHEAMLPIVFSSYMNTVVIKQYLRKIAKGAVNQANINAKELQAIQIYLPPLDLQNQFADFVAQVDKSKFMGCNRYCIIKQPL
;
A
#
# COMPACT_ATOMS: atom_id res chain seq x y z
N MET A 1 -18.33 9.91 0.15
CA MET A 1 -17.51 11.10 0.51
C MET A 1 -16.81 11.68 -0.72
N PHE A 2 -15.99 10.92 -1.46
CA PHE A 2 -15.18 11.42 -2.57
C PHE A 2 -15.89 11.38 -3.95
N GLY A 3 -17.04 10.79 -4.09
CA GLY A 3 -17.72 10.61 -5.38
C GLY A 3 -17.12 9.49 -6.23
N ASP A 4 -17.50 9.45 -7.48
CA ASP A 4 -17.01 8.47 -8.44
C ASP A 4 -15.60 8.82 -8.91
N PRO A 5 -14.61 7.90 -8.77
CA PRO A 5 -13.22 8.16 -9.16
C PRO A 5 -12.99 8.22 -10.68
N VAL A 6 -14.02 8.04 -11.51
CA VAL A 6 -13.91 8.14 -12.96
C VAL A 6 -14.42 9.46 -13.49
N SER A 7 -15.60 9.87 -13.04
CA SER A 7 -16.32 11.04 -13.57
C SER A 7 -15.92 12.35 -12.90
N ASN A 8 -15.21 12.31 -11.78
CA ASN A 8 -14.84 13.49 -10.98
C ASN A 8 -15.99 14.49 -10.76
N PRO A 9 -17.13 14.06 -10.22
CA PRO A 9 -18.32 14.92 -10.10
C PRO A 9 -18.13 16.10 -9.14
N LYS A 10 -16.99 16.14 -8.44
CA LYS A 10 -16.58 17.20 -7.52
C LYS A 10 -15.63 18.21 -8.16
N GLU A 11 -15.21 17.96 -9.42
CA GLU A 11 -14.29 18.82 -10.16
C GLU A 11 -12.96 19.11 -9.43
N TRP A 12 -12.45 18.10 -8.68
CA TRP A 12 -11.16 18.23 -7.99
C TRP A 12 -10.01 18.23 -8.96
N ASP A 13 -8.90 18.85 -8.55
CA ASP A 13 -7.67 18.86 -9.31
C ASP A 13 -7.23 17.44 -9.67
N VAL A 14 -6.81 17.27 -10.91
CA VAL A 14 -6.23 16.03 -11.42
C VAL A 14 -4.72 16.17 -11.40
N VAL A 15 -4.06 15.34 -10.60
CA VAL A 15 -2.61 15.35 -10.45
C VAL A 15 -2.04 13.97 -10.77
N LYS A 16 -0.76 13.91 -11.13
CA LYS A 16 -0.06 12.63 -11.26
C LYS A 16 0.43 12.16 -9.87
N ILE A 17 0.51 10.84 -9.68
CA ILE A 17 1.12 10.29 -8.44
C ILE A 17 2.53 10.86 -8.23
N GLY A 18 3.31 11.04 -9.32
CA GLY A 18 4.64 11.65 -9.22
C GLY A 18 4.65 13.07 -8.69
N ASP A 19 3.56 13.84 -8.89
CA ASP A 19 3.48 15.23 -8.44
C ASP A 19 3.19 15.35 -6.94
N ILE A 20 2.65 14.30 -6.33
CA ILE A 20 2.34 14.22 -4.89
C ILE A 20 3.28 13.29 -4.11
N ALA A 21 4.27 12.71 -4.77
CA ALA A 21 5.27 11.85 -4.14
C ALA A 21 6.58 12.59 -3.93
N THR A 22 7.11 12.56 -2.71
CA THR A 22 8.46 13.03 -2.39
C THR A 22 9.53 11.99 -2.75
N GLU A 23 9.15 10.72 -2.72
CA GLU A 23 10.05 9.62 -3.03
C GLU A 23 9.28 8.41 -3.57
N VAL A 24 9.83 7.76 -4.61
CA VAL A 24 9.33 6.50 -5.17
C VAL A 24 10.52 5.57 -5.39
N LYS A 25 10.64 4.52 -4.57
CA LYS A 25 11.76 3.58 -4.59
C LYS A 25 11.33 2.13 -4.61
N TYR A 26 12.12 1.31 -5.27
CA TYR A 26 11.97 -0.15 -5.22
C TYR A 26 12.56 -0.74 -3.94
N GLY A 27 12.04 -1.88 -3.52
CA GLY A 27 12.71 -2.71 -2.54
C GLY A 27 13.94 -3.43 -3.09
N THR A 28 14.57 -4.24 -2.23
CA THR A 28 15.76 -5.01 -2.58
C THR A 28 15.42 -6.33 -3.29
N SER A 29 16.32 -6.78 -4.17
CA SER A 29 16.27 -8.10 -4.79
C SER A 29 17.02 -9.18 -4.01
N LEU A 30 17.64 -8.83 -2.87
CA LEU A 30 18.34 -9.77 -2.02
C LEU A 30 17.39 -10.84 -1.48
N PRO A 31 17.84 -12.08 -1.31
CA PRO A 31 17.01 -13.18 -0.80
C PRO A 31 16.77 -13.02 0.71
N ALA A 32 15.68 -13.58 1.19
CA ALA A 32 15.44 -13.74 2.63
C ALA A 32 16.48 -14.68 3.24
N VAL A 33 16.88 -14.37 4.49
CA VAL A 33 17.85 -15.13 5.27
C VAL A 33 17.19 -15.54 6.58
N GLU A 34 17.39 -16.80 7.01
CA GLU A 34 16.92 -17.26 8.31
C GLU A 34 17.71 -16.55 9.42
N GLY A 35 17.00 -15.94 10.37
CA GLY A 35 17.63 -15.16 11.45
C GLY A 35 18.26 -13.84 11.01
N GLY A 36 17.91 -13.33 9.82
CA GLY A 36 18.37 -12.02 9.33
C GLY A 36 17.98 -10.88 10.27
N LYS A 37 18.69 -9.78 10.16
CA LYS A 37 18.61 -8.62 11.07
C LYS A 37 17.28 -7.85 10.96
N TYR A 38 16.72 -7.74 9.75
CA TYR A 38 15.55 -6.91 9.49
C TYR A 38 14.34 -7.75 9.12
N PRO A 39 13.12 -7.41 9.61
CA PRO A 39 11.89 -7.97 9.08
C PRO A 39 11.73 -7.62 7.59
N TYR A 40 11.26 -8.57 6.78
CA TYR A 40 11.24 -8.48 5.33
C TYR A 40 9.84 -8.65 4.76
N LEU A 41 9.28 -7.56 4.26
CA LEU A 41 7.96 -7.53 3.62
C LEU A 41 8.05 -7.94 2.16
N ARG A 42 7.23 -8.93 1.82
CA ARG A 42 7.08 -9.46 0.46
C ARG A 42 5.65 -9.23 -0.03
N MET A 43 5.38 -9.49 -1.31
CA MET A 43 4.04 -9.33 -1.91
C MET A 43 2.94 -10.12 -1.17
N ASN A 44 3.28 -11.22 -0.48
CA ASN A 44 2.34 -12.02 0.30
C ASN A 44 1.97 -11.38 1.64
N ASN A 45 2.76 -10.42 2.10
CA ASN A 45 2.48 -9.67 3.32
C ASN A 45 1.53 -8.48 3.09
N MET A 46 1.03 -8.30 1.86
CA MET A 46 0.03 -7.30 1.51
C MET A 46 -1.28 -7.99 1.14
N THR A 47 -2.35 -7.66 1.82
CA THR A 47 -3.69 -8.20 1.56
C THR A 47 -4.38 -7.47 0.40
N ASN A 48 -5.46 -8.04 -0.14
CA ASN A 48 -6.20 -7.43 -1.26
C ASN A 48 -7.02 -6.20 -0.85
N ASP A 49 -7.37 -6.12 0.43
CA ASP A 49 -8.14 -5.03 1.03
C ASP A 49 -7.27 -3.91 1.62
N GLY A 50 -5.93 -3.99 1.40
CA GLY A 50 -5.02 -2.90 1.70
C GLY A 50 -4.44 -2.88 3.11
N HIS A 51 -4.34 -4.05 3.74
CA HIS A 51 -3.71 -4.22 5.05
C HIS A 51 -2.39 -5.00 4.95
N LEU A 52 -1.60 -4.97 6.02
CA LEU A 52 -0.43 -5.84 6.18
C LEU A 52 -0.84 -7.16 6.85
N ASP A 53 -0.27 -8.26 6.36
CA ASP A 53 -0.31 -9.57 6.98
C ASP A 53 1.10 -10.00 7.38
N LEU A 54 1.37 -9.99 8.68
CA LEU A 54 2.67 -10.33 9.27
C LEU A 54 2.76 -11.78 9.73
N SER A 55 1.73 -12.60 9.49
CA SER A 55 1.67 -14.00 9.97
C SER A 55 2.80 -14.88 9.43
N ASN A 56 3.33 -14.57 8.23
CA ASN A 56 4.44 -15.28 7.59
C ASN A 56 5.57 -14.30 7.21
N LEU A 57 6.05 -13.57 8.20
CA LEU A 57 7.15 -12.64 8.03
C LEU A 57 8.47 -13.39 7.82
N LYS A 58 9.28 -12.94 6.88
CA LYS A 58 10.65 -13.39 6.68
C LYS A 58 11.62 -12.32 7.19
N TYR A 59 12.89 -12.67 7.20
CA TYR A 59 13.97 -11.77 7.63
C TYR A 59 15.02 -11.65 6.54
N ILE A 60 15.84 -10.61 6.62
CA ILE A 60 16.86 -10.30 5.61
C ILE A 60 18.03 -9.55 6.24
N ASP A 61 19.22 -9.76 5.69
CA ASP A 61 20.38 -8.90 5.89
C ASP A 61 20.56 -8.00 4.68
N VAL A 62 20.79 -6.71 4.93
CA VAL A 62 21.00 -5.70 3.88
C VAL A 62 22.25 -4.92 4.22
N PRO A 63 23.15 -4.65 3.25
CA PRO A 63 24.30 -3.77 3.44
C PRO A 63 23.87 -2.38 3.91
N ASP A 64 24.63 -1.77 4.81
CA ASP A 64 24.27 -0.49 5.44
C ASP A 64 24.04 0.64 4.42
N ASP A 65 24.76 0.64 3.31
CA ASP A 65 24.62 1.63 2.21
C ASP A 65 23.38 1.41 1.32
N GLU A 66 22.71 0.26 1.45
CA GLU A 66 21.49 -0.06 0.72
C GLU A 66 20.22 0.08 1.55
N ILE A 67 20.33 0.15 2.89
CA ILE A 67 19.19 0.19 3.80
C ILE A 67 18.21 1.31 3.43
N GLU A 68 18.69 2.54 3.28
CA GLU A 68 17.85 3.71 2.97
C GLU A 68 17.09 3.60 1.64
N LYS A 69 17.53 2.75 0.74
CA LYS A 69 16.84 2.50 -0.53
C LYS A 69 15.58 1.65 -0.37
N CYS A 70 15.59 0.71 0.58
CA CYS A 70 14.56 -0.33 0.70
C CYS A 70 13.88 -0.40 2.09
N ILE A 71 14.28 0.45 3.03
CA ILE A 71 13.62 0.54 4.34
C ILE A 71 12.27 1.26 4.22
N VAL A 72 11.29 0.82 5.01
CA VAL A 72 9.97 1.46 5.14
C VAL A 72 9.77 1.94 6.56
N ARG A 73 9.07 3.06 6.67
CA ARG A 73 8.75 3.75 7.90
C ARG A 73 7.27 4.10 7.94
N LYS A 74 6.76 4.31 9.13
CA LYS A 74 5.36 4.70 9.35
C LYS A 74 4.95 5.86 8.45
N GLY A 75 3.84 5.68 7.76
CA GLY A 75 3.31 6.63 6.79
C GLY A 75 3.73 6.37 5.34
N ASP A 76 4.71 5.50 5.09
CA ASP A 76 5.04 5.08 3.72
C ASP A 76 3.88 4.28 3.11
N VAL A 77 3.64 4.46 1.82
CA VAL A 77 2.69 3.63 1.07
C VAL A 77 3.43 2.56 0.29
N LEU A 78 2.96 1.34 0.38
CA LEU A 78 3.50 0.18 -0.32
C LEU A 78 2.60 -0.18 -1.49
N PHE A 79 3.20 -0.32 -2.67
CA PHE A 79 2.52 -0.71 -3.90
C PHE A 79 3.14 -2.01 -4.44
N ASN A 80 2.34 -3.06 -4.57
CA ASN A 80 2.78 -4.33 -5.15
C ASN A 80 2.83 -4.21 -6.68
N ARG A 81 4.04 -4.03 -7.22
CA ARG A 81 4.30 -3.77 -8.64
C ARG A 81 4.26 -5.01 -9.53
N THR A 82 4.52 -6.18 -8.98
CA THR A 82 4.64 -7.43 -9.73
C THR A 82 3.87 -8.54 -9.03
N ASN A 83 2.88 -9.12 -9.73
CA ASN A 83 2.06 -10.22 -9.24
C ASN A 83 1.31 -10.87 -10.42
N SER A 84 0.37 -11.79 -10.17
CA SER A 84 -0.60 -12.16 -11.19
C SER A 84 -1.42 -10.95 -11.64
N VAL A 85 -2.09 -11.04 -12.79
CA VAL A 85 -2.91 -9.95 -13.34
C VAL A 85 -4.01 -9.52 -12.36
N GLU A 86 -4.57 -10.46 -11.60
CA GLU A 86 -5.63 -10.21 -10.61
C GLU A 86 -5.14 -9.49 -9.37
N LEU A 87 -3.87 -9.73 -8.99
CA LEU A 87 -3.30 -9.29 -7.71
C LEU A 87 -2.32 -8.12 -7.82
N VAL A 88 -1.94 -7.73 -9.04
CA VAL A 88 -1.06 -6.56 -9.24
C VAL A 88 -1.73 -5.29 -8.72
N GLY A 89 -0.93 -4.42 -8.12
CA GLY A 89 -1.42 -3.14 -7.62
C GLY A 89 -2.08 -3.20 -6.24
N LYS A 90 -1.90 -4.27 -5.44
CA LYS A 90 -2.24 -4.22 -4.02
C LYS A 90 -1.50 -3.05 -3.38
N THR A 91 -2.21 -2.24 -2.61
CA THR A 91 -1.65 -1.03 -2.00
C THR A 91 -2.05 -0.97 -0.53
N CYS A 92 -1.11 -0.71 0.37
CA CYS A 92 -1.38 -0.53 1.79
C CYS A 92 -0.53 0.60 2.37
N VAL A 93 -0.95 1.12 3.52
CA VAL A 93 -0.13 2.02 4.33
C VAL A 93 0.70 1.19 5.27
N PHE A 94 1.96 1.56 5.42
CA PHE A 94 2.81 1.02 6.47
C PHE A 94 2.60 1.86 7.74
N ASP A 95 1.89 1.32 8.72
CA ASP A 95 1.42 2.01 9.93
C ASP A 95 2.11 1.51 11.21
N LEU A 96 3.14 0.67 11.07
CA LEU A 96 3.91 0.13 12.18
C LEU A 96 5.02 1.10 12.62
N ASP A 97 5.36 1.06 13.90
CA ASP A 97 6.46 1.87 14.46
C ASP A 97 7.84 1.22 14.20
N GLU A 98 7.88 -0.10 13.96
CA GLU A 98 9.09 -0.84 13.63
C GLU A 98 9.43 -0.69 12.15
N GLU A 99 10.67 -0.34 11.86
CA GLU A 99 11.17 -0.26 10.48
C GLU A 99 11.36 -1.65 9.87
N MET A 100 11.02 -1.80 8.59
CA MET A 100 11.15 -3.07 7.85
C MET A 100 11.77 -2.84 6.49
N ILE A 101 12.25 -3.91 5.87
CA ILE A 101 12.78 -3.91 4.51
C ILE A 101 11.72 -4.45 3.55
N ILE A 102 11.62 -3.88 2.36
CA ILE A 102 10.71 -4.35 1.31
C ILE A 102 11.41 -5.07 0.17
N ALA A 103 10.74 -6.08 -0.37
CA ALA A 103 11.19 -6.84 -1.54
C ALA A 103 11.05 -6.04 -2.84
N GLY A 104 11.86 -6.35 -3.85
CA GLY A 104 11.87 -5.69 -5.16
C GLY A 104 10.56 -5.75 -5.95
N TYR A 105 9.62 -6.58 -5.53
CA TYR A 105 8.25 -6.65 -6.05
C TYR A 105 7.31 -5.60 -5.45
N ILE A 106 7.81 -4.76 -4.53
CA ILE A 106 7.10 -3.67 -3.87
C ILE A 106 7.80 -2.36 -4.22
N ILE A 107 7.01 -1.33 -4.50
CA ILE A 107 7.44 0.06 -4.59
C ILE A 107 6.99 0.77 -3.32
N ARG A 108 7.91 1.46 -2.65
CA ARG A 108 7.62 2.42 -1.59
C ARG A 108 7.34 3.79 -2.21
N VAL A 109 6.23 4.41 -1.80
CA VAL A 109 5.86 5.77 -2.15
C VAL A 109 5.77 6.58 -0.86
N ARG A 110 6.59 7.62 -0.74
CA ARG A 110 6.44 8.65 0.28
C ARG A 110 5.68 9.82 -0.31
N LEU A 111 4.59 10.18 0.34
CA LEU A 111 3.73 11.27 -0.11
C LEU A 111 4.13 12.57 0.60
N HIS A 112 3.91 13.69 -0.06
CA HIS A 112 3.97 14.98 0.62
C HIS A 112 2.62 15.30 1.29
N GLU A 113 2.58 16.38 2.05
CA GLU A 113 1.46 16.73 2.94
C GLU A 113 0.10 16.97 2.26
N ALA A 114 0.06 17.15 0.93
CA ALA A 114 -1.20 17.37 0.21
C ALA A 114 -2.06 16.10 0.07
N MET A 115 -1.49 14.91 0.29
CA MET A 115 -2.20 13.64 0.15
C MET A 115 -1.94 12.72 1.34
N LEU A 116 -2.98 12.41 2.09
CA LEU A 116 -2.89 11.44 3.20
C LEU A 116 -2.69 10.01 2.69
N PRO A 117 -1.74 9.23 3.27
CA PRO A 117 -1.46 7.86 2.87
C PRO A 117 -2.69 6.96 2.85
N ILE A 118 -3.58 7.08 3.83
CA ILE A 118 -4.80 6.26 3.92
C ILE A 118 -5.80 6.59 2.81
N VAL A 119 -5.91 7.86 2.41
CA VAL A 119 -6.77 8.28 1.29
C VAL A 119 -6.22 7.74 -0.02
N PHE A 120 -4.91 7.90 -0.24
CA PHE A 120 -4.22 7.37 -1.41
C PHE A 120 -4.36 5.85 -1.51
N SER A 121 -4.07 5.12 -0.43
CA SER A 121 -4.19 3.65 -0.41
C SER A 121 -5.62 3.20 -0.70
N SER A 122 -6.62 3.84 -0.08
CA SER A 122 -8.02 3.53 -0.31
C SER A 122 -8.44 3.79 -1.77
N TYR A 123 -8.00 4.89 -2.36
CA TYR A 123 -8.23 5.21 -3.77
C TYR A 123 -7.63 4.13 -4.69
N MET A 124 -6.37 3.77 -4.48
CA MET A 124 -5.67 2.76 -5.27
C MET A 124 -6.30 1.37 -5.17
N ASN A 125 -7.01 1.07 -4.08
CA ASN A 125 -7.71 -0.19 -3.88
C ASN A 125 -9.18 -0.19 -4.38
N THR A 126 -9.68 0.92 -4.94
CA THR A 126 -11.02 0.93 -5.55
C THR A 126 -11.10 -0.02 -6.75
N VAL A 127 -12.28 -0.59 -6.99
CA VAL A 127 -12.51 -1.51 -8.12
C VAL A 127 -12.11 -0.88 -9.46
N VAL A 128 -12.42 0.39 -9.65
CA VAL A 128 -12.13 1.14 -10.88
C VAL A 128 -10.63 1.26 -11.12
N ILE A 129 -9.88 1.67 -10.10
CA ILE A 129 -8.41 1.79 -10.21
C ILE A 129 -7.77 0.41 -10.38
N LYS A 130 -8.23 -0.61 -9.68
CA LYS A 130 -7.75 -1.99 -9.91
C LYS A 130 -7.98 -2.46 -11.36
N GLN A 131 -9.13 -2.16 -11.94
CA GLN A 131 -9.38 -2.47 -13.36
C GLN A 131 -8.45 -1.69 -14.29
N TYR A 132 -8.20 -0.41 -14.00
CA TYR A 132 -7.24 0.39 -14.74
C TYR A 132 -5.81 -0.15 -14.63
N LEU A 133 -5.34 -0.48 -13.42
CA LEU A 133 -4.02 -1.07 -13.19
C LEU A 133 -3.82 -2.37 -13.97
N ARG A 134 -4.83 -3.24 -14.03
CA ARG A 134 -4.79 -4.47 -14.83
C ARG A 134 -4.65 -4.19 -16.33
N LYS A 135 -5.25 -3.12 -16.83
CA LYS A 135 -5.16 -2.73 -18.26
C LYS A 135 -3.78 -2.20 -18.63
N ILE A 136 -3.14 -1.43 -17.74
CA ILE A 136 -1.82 -0.82 -18.01
C ILE A 136 -0.66 -1.75 -17.66
N ALA A 137 -0.89 -2.75 -16.83
CA ALA A 137 0.15 -3.70 -16.42
C ALA A 137 0.68 -4.47 -17.62
N LYS A 138 2.00 -4.49 -17.75
CA LYS A 138 2.72 -5.22 -18.81
C LYS A 138 3.21 -6.56 -18.28
N GLY A 139 3.25 -7.59 -19.09
CA GLY A 139 3.82 -8.88 -18.68
C GLY A 139 3.43 -10.05 -19.57
N ALA A 140 3.98 -11.23 -19.24
CA ALA A 140 3.62 -12.51 -19.85
C ALA A 140 2.37 -13.10 -19.19
N VAL A 141 1.86 -14.20 -19.75
CA VAL A 141 0.57 -14.85 -19.44
C VAL A 141 0.23 -14.98 -17.94
N ASN A 142 1.23 -15.05 -17.06
CA ASN A 142 1.01 -15.26 -15.61
C ASN A 142 1.66 -14.19 -14.70
N GLN A 143 2.20 -13.12 -15.27
CA GLN A 143 2.90 -12.11 -14.48
C GLN A 143 2.65 -10.70 -15.04
N ALA A 144 1.95 -9.89 -14.27
CA ALA A 144 1.73 -8.47 -14.54
C ALA A 144 2.75 -7.61 -13.79
N ASN A 145 3.19 -6.53 -14.42
CA ASN A 145 4.16 -5.61 -13.83
C ASN A 145 3.82 -4.17 -14.18
N ILE A 146 3.94 -3.29 -13.17
CA ILE A 146 3.84 -1.83 -13.29
C ILE A 146 5.11 -1.25 -12.71
N ASN A 147 5.91 -0.58 -13.51
CA ASN A 147 7.16 0.04 -13.03
C ASN A 147 6.91 1.40 -12.35
N ALA A 148 7.94 1.93 -11.68
CA ALA A 148 7.82 3.18 -10.94
C ALA A 148 7.45 4.39 -11.82
N LYS A 149 7.90 4.43 -13.08
CA LYS A 149 7.54 5.50 -14.03
C LYS A 149 6.07 5.42 -14.43
N GLU A 150 5.58 4.21 -14.69
CA GLU A 150 4.18 3.96 -14.99
C GLU A 150 3.29 4.30 -13.79
N LEU A 151 3.68 3.89 -12.57
CA LEU A 151 2.98 4.27 -11.34
C LEU A 151 2.90 5.78 -11.16
N GLN A 152 4.02 6.49 -11.31
CA GLN A 152 4.08 7.95 -11.16
C GLN A 152 3.28 8.71 -12.22
N ALA A 153 3.07 8.12 -13.39
CA ALA A 153 2.30 8.72 -14.47
C ALA A 153 0.77 8.60 -14.30
N ILE A 154 0.31 7.76 -13.36
CA ILE A 154 -1.12 7.58 -13.10
C ILE A 154 -1.71 8.88 -12.57
N GLN A 155 -2.82 9.31 -13.18
CA GLN A 155 -3.60 10.46 -12.73
C GLN A 155 -4.59 10.05 -11.64
N ILE A 156 -4.67 10.88 -10.60
CA ILE A 156 -5.60 10.72 -9.49
C ILE A 156 -6.24 12.07 -9.16
N TYR A 157 -7.35 12.04 -8.45
CA TYR A 157 -7.97 13.25 -7.92
C TYR A 157 -7.37 13.63 -6.58
N LEU A 158 -7.18 14.93 -6.38
CA LEU A 158 -6.65 15.49 -5.13
C LEU A 158 -7.79 16.17 -4.35
N PRO A 159 -8.43 15.47 -3.42
CA PRO A 159 -9.48 16.05 -2.60
C PRO A 159 -8.90 17.09 -1.63
N PRO A 160 -9.68 18.11 -1.19
CA PRO A 160 -9.28 19.02 -0.14
C PRO A 160 -8.86 18.29 1.14
N LEU A 161 -7.83 18.78 1.84
CA LEU A 161 -7.28 18.15 3.06
C LEU A 161 -8.32 17.95 4.16
N ASP A 162 -9.27 18.85 4.32
CA ASP A 162 -10.34 18.72 5.32
C ASP A 162 -11.20 17.46 5.07
N LEU A 163 -11.49 17.15 3.80
CA LEU A 163 -12.22 15.94 3.45
C LEU A 163 -11.36 14.68 3.60
N GLN A 164 -10.06 14.80 3.32
CA GLN A 164 -9.12 13.71 3.54
C GLN A 164 -9.01 13.35 5.03
N ASN A 165 -8.92 14.36 5.92
CA ASN A 165 -8.90 14.18 7.37
C ASN A 165 -10.20 13.52 7.87
N GLN A 166 -11.37 14.00 7.44
CA GLN A 166 -12.66 13.39 7.78
C GLN A 166 -12.73 11.92 7.36
N PHE A 167 -12.17 11.58 6.20
CA PHE A 167 -12.11 10.19 5.74
C PHE A 167 -11.16 9.37 6.60
N ALA A 168 -9.98 9.88 6.95
CA ALA A 168 -9.02 9.19 7.81
C ALA A 168 -9.63 8.89 9.19
N ASP A 169 -10.34 9.85 9.79
CA ASP A 169 -11.05 9.67 11.05
C ASP A 169 -12.14 8.59 10.94
N PHE A 170 -12.89 8.60 9.83
CA PHE A 170 -13.91 7.58 9.58
C PHE A 170 -13.31 6.18 9.47
N VAL A 171 -12.22 6.00 8.71
CA VAL A 171 -11.53 4.71 8.57
C VAL A 171 -11.03 4.23 9.94
N ALA A 172 -10.39 5.11 10.72
CA ALA A 172 -9.89 4.78 12.05
C ALA A 172 -11.02 4.32 13.00
N GLN A 173 -12.22 4.90 12.91
CA GLN A 173 -13.40 4.47 13.69
C GLN A 173 -13.91 3.09 13.25
N VAL A 174 -13.96 2.84 11.94
CA VAL A 174 -14.39 1.54 11.37
C VAL A 174 -13.45 0.44 11.82
N ASP A 175 -12.13 0.67 11.74
CA ASP A 175 -11.13 -0.35 12.12
C ASP A 175 -11.16 -0.65 13.62
N LYS A 176 -11.31 0.37 14.47
CA LYS A 176 -11.55 0.17 15.91
C LYS A 176 -12.80 -0.67 16.17
N SER A 177 -13.87 -0.43 15.44
CA SER A 177 -15.15 -1.16 15.61
C SER A 177 -15.02 -2.63 15.18
N LYS A 178 -14.29 -2.92 14.10
CA LYS A 178 -13.97 -4.30 13.66
C LYS A 178 -13.17 -5.04 14.71
N PHE A 179 -12.14 -4.40 15.28
CA PHE A 179 -11.30 -5.00 16.32
C PHE A 179 -12.10 -5.32 17.59
N MET A 180 -12.97 -4.42 18.03
CA MET A 180 -13.85 -4.64 19.18
C MET A 180 -14.87 -5.77 18.94
N GLY A 181 -15.41 -5.87 17.71
CA GLY A 181 -16.30 -6.95 17.30
C GLY A 181 -15.62 -8.31 17.29
N CYS A 182 -14.40 -8.41 16.80
CA CYS A 182 -13.64 -9.65 16.76
C CYS A 182 -13.33 -10.18 18.17
N ASN A 183 -12.97 -9.30 19.12
CA ASN A 183 -12.72 -9.70 20.51
C ASN A 183 -13.98 -10.23 21.21
N ARG A 184 -15.18 -9.74 20.89
CA ARG A 184 -16.44 -10.28 21.46
C ARG A 184 -16.73 -11.71 21.00
N TYR A 185 -16.39 -12.08 19.78
CA TYR A 185 -16.60 -13.44 19.27
C TYR A 185 -15.54 -14.44 19.76
N CYS A 186 -14.32 -13.99 20.09
CA CYS A 186 -13.30 -14.87 20.68
C CYS A 186 -13.59 -15.28 22.13
N ILE A 187 -14.31 -14.46 22.89
CA ILE A 187 -14.64 -14.76 24.30
C ILE A 187 -15.75 -15.83 24.40
N ILE A 188 -16.57 -16.04 23.38
CA ILE A 188 -17.71 -16.97 23.38
C ILE A 188 -17.28 -18.42 23.00
N LYS A 189 -16.04 -18.66 22.61
CA LYS A 189 -15.52 -19.98 22.19
C LYS A 189 -14.54 -20.61 23.17
N GLN A 190 -14.61 -20.36 24.48
CA GLN A 190 -13.97 -21.25 25.46
C GLN A 190 -15.01 -22.31 25.88
N PRO A 191 -14.82 -23.59 25.54
CA PRO A 191 -15.64 -24.65 26.12
C PRO A 191 -15.31 -24.81 27.61
N LEU A 192 -16.36 -25.01 28.39
CA LEU A 192 -16.31 -25.46 29.80
C LEU A 192 -15.62 -26.82 29.90
#